data_c0d7973e02b9722447889b3428b648d0
#
_entry.id   c0d7973e02b9722447889b3428b648d0
#
_cell.length_a   1.000
_cell.length_b   1.000
_cell.length_c   1.000
_cell.angle_alpha   90.00
_cell.angle_beta   90.00
_cell.angle_gamma   90.00
#
_symmetry.space_group_name_H-M   'P 1'
#
loop_
_entity.id
_entity.type
_entity.pdbx_description
1 polymer ?
#
loop_
_entity_poly.entity_id
_entity_poly.type
_entity_poly.pdbx_seq_one_letter_code
_entity_poly.pdbx_strand_id
1 'polypeptide(L)'
;MQIHYLDGSRLRRSLLAACDYALQQRDELNRINVFPVPDGDTGTNLALTVRAIADKVKPSRARAVSEVAREAADAAVMGARGNCGMMLSHFLLGFAKGVSDCGRVNTTEFCRAFGLGARGLR
;
A
#
# COMPACT_ATOMS: atom_id res chain seq x y z
N MET A 1 -11.64 8.47 -24.41
CA MET A 1 -11.77 7.05 -24.05
C MET A 1 -11.56 6.86 -22.56
N GLN A 2 -12.50 6.17 -21.93
CA GLN A 2 -12.39 5.89 -20.51
C GLN A 2 -11.56 4.64 -20.29
N ILE A 3 -10.75 4.66 -19.22
CA ILE A 3 -9.95 3.51 -18.83
C ILE A 3 -10.69 2.79 -17.70
N HIS A 4 -11.00 1.53 -17.91
CA HIS A 4 -11.80 0.75 -16.98
C HIS A 4 -11.00 -0.38 -16.31
N TYR A 5 -9.67 -0.31 -16.36
CA TYR A 5 -8.84 -1.32 -15.73
C TYR A 5 -7.54 -0.73 -15.19
N LEU A 6 -6.96 -1.44 -14.23
CA LEU A 6 -5.70 -1.13 -13.59
C LEU A 6 -4.67 -2.18 -13.96
N ASP A 7 -3.55 -1.77 -14.52
CA ASP A 7 -2.40 -2.64 -14.78
C ASP A 7 -1.26 -2.33 -13.82
N GLY A 8 -0.14 -3.02 -13.99
CA GLY A 8 1.01 -2.82 -13.12
C GLY A 8 1.55 -1.40 -13.16
N SER A 9 1.63 -0.79 -14.34
CA SER A 9 2.14 0.56 -14.49
C SER A 9 1.27 1.58 -13.77
N ARG A 10 -0.05 1.44 -13.89
CA ARG A 10 -0.99 2.34 -13.22
C ARG A 10 -0.98 2.15 -11.71
N LEU A 11 -0.91 0.89 -11.25
CA LEU A 11 -0.81 0.61 -9.83
C LEU A 11 0.47 1.22 -9.26
N ARG A 12 1.59 1.03 -9.96
CA ARG A 12 2.87 1.59 -9.53
C ARG A 12 2.78 3.10 -9.34
N ARG A 13 2.26 3.80 -10.33
CA ARG A 13 2.14 5.27 -10.25
C ARG A 13 1.21 5.71 -9.13
N SER A 14 0.11 5.00 -8.94
CA SER A 14 -0.84 5.31 -7.87
C SER A 14 -0.22 5.09 -6.50
N LEU A 15 0.53 3.99 -6.34
CA LEU A 15 1.21 3.70 -5.07
C LEU A 15 2.26 4.76 -4.76
N LEU A 16 3.06 5.16 -5.76
CA LEU A 16 4.08 6.17 -5.53
C LEU A 16 3.48 7.52 -5.15
N ALA A 17 2.36 7.90 -5.78
CA ALA A 17 1.66 9.13 -5.42
C ALA A 17 1.10 9.06 -4.00
N ALA A 18 0.53 7.91 -3.64
CA ALA A 18 -0.02 7.71 -2.30
C ALA A 18 1.08 7.74 -1.23
N CYS A 19 2.22 7.10 -1.52
CA CYS A 19 3.36 7.12 -0.60
C CYS A 19 3.90 8.54 -0.41
N ASP A 20 4.01 9.29 -1.49
CA ASP A 20 4.48 10.67 -1.43
C ASP A 20 3.55 11.52 -0.57
N TYR A 21 2.26 11.39 -0.76
CA TYR A 21 1.27 12.10 0.03
C TYR A 21 1.39 11.73 1.52
N ALA A 22 1.52 10.44 1.82
CA ALA A 22 1.66 9.97 3.20
C ALA A 22 2.91 10.54 3.86
N LEU A 23 4.02 10.60 3.12
CA LEU A 23 5.25 11.19 3.64
C LEU A 23 5.09 12.67 3.97
N GLN A 24 4.32 13.40 3.16
CA GLN A 24 4.03 14.81 3.41
C GLN A 24 3.18 15.03 4.66
N GLN A 25 2.39 14.03 5.06
CA GLN A 25 1.50 14.13 6.22
C GLN A 25 2.12 13.59 7.51
N ARG A 26 3.39 13.22 7.50
CA ARG A 26 4.04 12.60 8.66
C ARG A 26 3.90 13.41 9.94
N ASP A 27 4.23 14.68 9.88
CA ASP A 27 4.23 15.52 11.08
C ASP A 27 2.82 15.73 11.62
N GLU A 28 1.85 15.89 10.74
CA GLU A 28 0.44 16.02 11.12
C GLU A 28 -0.06 14.75 11.82
N LEU A 29 0.29 13.58 11.27
CA LEU A 29 -0.09 12.30 11.88
C LEU A 29 0.55 12.11 13.25
N ASN A 30 1.81 12.50 13.40
CA ASN A 30 2.47 12.45 14.71
C ASN A 30 1.77 13.36 15.71
N ARG A 31 1.37 14.55 15.28
CA ARG A 31 0.75 15.54 16.14
C ARG A 31 -0.59 15.08 16.70
N ILE A 32 -1.38 14.38 15.87
CA ILE A 32 -2.73 13.93 16.29
C ILE A 32 -2.75 12.50 16.83
N ASN A 33 -1.57 11.89 16.99
CA ASN A 33 -1.48 10.49 17.46
C ASN A 33 -1.85 10.42 18.94
N VAL A 34 -2.97 9.80 19.24
CA VAL A 34 -3.44 9.59 20.60
C VAL A 34 -3.80 8.13 20.89
N PHE A 35 -3.74 7.27 19.88
CA PHE A 35 -4.13 5.87 20.00
C PHE A 35 -3.20 4.99 19.17
N PRO A 36 -2.81 3.81 19.69
CA PRO A 36 -3.16 3.24 20.98
C PRO A 36 -2.41 3.89 22.14
N VAL A 37 -1.29 4.54 21.87
CA VAL A 37 -0.48 5.25 22.86
C VAL A 37 -0.15 6.64 22.31
N PRO A 38 -0.32 7.70 23.12
CA PRO A 38 -0.07 9.07 22.64
C PRO A 38 1.42 9.40 22.62
N ASP A 39 2.20 8.59 21.90
CA ASP A 39 3.66 8.76 21.83
C ASP A 39 4.13 9.61 20.64
N GLY A 40 3.18 10.03 19.76
CA GLY A 40 3.49 10.96 18.68
C GLY A 40 4.31 10.38 17.54
N ASP A 41 4.29 9.04 17.33
CA ASP A 41 5.13 8.40 16.32
C ASP A 41 4.37 7.69 15.19
N THR A 42 3.04 7.80 15.14
CA THR A 42 2.25 7.15 14.10
C THR A 42 2.68 7.59 12.71
N GLY A 43 2.87 8.89 12.51
CA GLY A 43 3.31 9.43 11.23
C GLY A 43 4.72 8.97 10.88
N THR A 44 5.62 8.91 11.85
CA THR A 44 6.99 8.43 11.64
C THR A 44 6.99 6.96 11.24
N ASN A 45 6.22 6.12 11.94
CA ASN A 45 6.12 4.70 11.63
C ASN A 45 5.51 4.47 10.26
N LEU A 46 4.46 5.20 9.92
CA LEU A 46 3.85 5.13 8.60
C LEU A 46 4.84 5.56 7.52
N ALA A 47 5.56 6.68 7.75
CA ALA A 47 6.55 7.19 6.80
C ALA A 47 7.63 6.15 6.50
N LEU A 48 8.15 5.47 7.53
CA LEU A 48 9.16 4.43 7.34
C LEU A 48 8.61 3.27 6.51
N THR A 49 7.38 2.86 6.79
CA THR A 49 6.74 1.76 6.08
C THR A 49 6.49 2.11 4.61
N VAL A 50 5.91 3.29 4.34
CA VAL A 50 5.61 3.68 2.95
C VAL A 50 6.87 3.99 2.17
N ARG A 51 7.95 4.44 2.83
CA ARG A 51 9.23 4.64 2.16
C ARG A 51 9.78 3.31 1.66
N ALA A 52 9.68 2.25 2.46
CA ALA A 52 10.09 0.92 2.03
C ALA A 52 9.30 0.45 0.81
N ILE A 53 7.99 0.71 0.78
CA ILE A 53 7.15 0.39 -0.37
C ILE A 53 7.60 1.17 -1.60
N ALA A 54 7.77 2.49 -1.46
CA ALA A 54 8.16 3.35 -2.57
C ALA A 54 9.52 2.95 -3.14
N ASP A 55 10.49 2.66 -2.28
CA ASP A 55 11.84 2.28 -2.71
C ASP A 55 11.82 0.98 -3.51
N LYS A 56 10.94 0.05 -3.17
CA LYS A 56 10.81 -1.21 -3.89
C LYS A 56 10.08 -1.05 -5.21
N VAL A 57 9.01 -0.27 -5.21
CA VAL A 57 8.10 -0.15 -6.36
C VAL A 57 8.63 0.83 -7.41
N LYS A 58 9.35 1.86 -6.99
CA LYS A 58 9.80 2.93 -7.88
C LYS A 58 10.60 2.43 -9.08
N PRO A 59 11.61 1.54 -8.91
CA PRO A 59 12.37 1.04 -10.05
C PRO A 59 11.67 -0.09 -10.81
N SER A 60 10.53 -0.54 -10.36
CA SER A 60 9.85 -1.70 -10.94
C SER A 60 9.44 -1.43 -12.38
N ARG A 61 9.63 -2.43 -13.24
CA ARG A 61 9.17 -2.41 -14.62
C ARG A 61 8.09 -3.47 -14.87
N ALA A 62 7.54 -4.01 -13.80
CA ALA A 62 6.51 -5.02 -13.89
C ALA A 62 5.26 -4.45 -14.57
N ARG A 63 4.69 -5.23 -15.49
CA ARG A 63 3.51 -4.83 -16.25
C ARG A 63 2.22 -5.36 -15.66
N ALA A 64 2.33 -6.46 -14.90
CA ALA A 64 1.17 -7.09 -14.30
C ALA A 64 0.84 -6.46 -12.96
N VAL A 65 -0.45 -6.22 -12.72
CA VAL A 65 -0.91 -5.69 -11.45
C VAL A 65 -0.53 -6.63 -10.29
N SER A 66 -0.58 -7.96 -10.55
CA SER A 66 -0.20 -8.95 -9.55
C SER A 66 1.24 -8.80 -9.09
N GLU A 67 2.15 -8.51 -10.02
CA GLU A 67 3.57 -8.39 -9.69
C GLU A 67 3.84 -7.13 -8.87
N VAL A 68 3.26 -5.99 -9.26
CA VAL A 68 3.44 -4.74 -8.53
C VAL A 68 2.81 -4.84 -7.14
N ALA A 69 1.63 -5.46 -7.03
CA ALA A 69 0.97 -5.64 -5.74
C ALA A 69 1.82 -6.52 -4.81
N ARG A 70 2.42 -7.58 -5.35
CA ARG A 70 3.30 -8.45 -4.57
C ARG A 70 4.55 -7.71 -4.10
N GLU A 71 5.17 -6.94 -4.99
CA GLU A 71 6.34 -6.14 -4.63
C GLU A 71 6.02 -5.18 -3.50
N ALA A 72 4.87 -4.50 -3.59
CA ALA A 72 4.45 -3.56 -2.55
C ALA A 72 4.18 -4.27 -1.23
N ALA A 73 3.48 -5.41 -1.28
CA ALA A 73 3.15 -6.18 -0.08
C ALA A 73 4.41 -6.71 0.60
N ASP A 74 5.34 -7.27 -0.16
CA ASP A 74 6.59 -7.80 0.38
C ASP A 74 7.42 -6.69 1.02
N ALA A 75 7.51 -5.53 0.37
CA ALA A 75 8.23 -4.39 0.91
C ALA A 75 7.59 -3.88 2.20
N ALA A 76 6.25 -3.85 2.24
CA ALA A 76 5.54 -3.42 3.44
C ALA A 76 5.80 -4.36 4.61
N VAL A 77 5.79 -5.67 4.36
CA VAL A 77 6.06 -6.66 5.41
C VAL A 77 7.47 -6.49 5.95
N MET A 78 8.45 -6.31 5.07
CA MET A 78 9.85 -6.16 5.48
C MET A 78 10.11 -4.83 6.18
N GLY A 79 9.39 -3.79 5.80
CA GLY A 79 9.62 -2.44 6.32
C GLY A 79 8.62 -1.96 7.36
N ALA A 80 7.66 -2.81 7.76
CA ALA A 80 6.60 -2.40 8.68
C ALA A 80 7.16 -1.90 10.01
N ARG A 81 6.64 -0.76 10.46
CA ARG A 81 6.98 -0.17 11.75
C ARG A 81 5.69 0.23 12.47
N GLY A 82 5.60 -0.17 13.73
CA GLY A 82 4.45 0.15 14.57
C GLY A 82 3.17 -0.54 14.10
N ASN A 83 2.08 -0.26 14.82
CA ASN A 83 0.78 -0.86 14.51
C ASN A 83 0.27 -0.41 13.15
N CYS A 84 0.46 0.86 12.82
CA CYS A 84 0.01 1.42 11.55
C CYS A 84 0.71 0.73 10.37
N GLY A 85 2.02 0.55 10.46
CA GLY A 85 2.78 -0.15 9.42
C GLY A 85 2.37 -1.60 9.26
N MET A 86 2.15 -2.29 10.39
CA MET A 86 1.66 -3.68 10.35
C MET A 86 0.29 -3.77 9.69
N MET A 87 -0.62 -2.86 10.02
CA MET A 87 -1.95 -2.86 9.41
C MET A 87 -1.86 -2.65 7.90
N LEU A 88 -1.02 -1.71 7.47
CA LEU A 88 -0.83 -1.47 6.04
C LEU A 88 -0.27 -2.71 5.34
N SER A 89 0.69 -3.39 5.96
CA SER A 89 1.26 -4.61 5.36
C SER A 89 0.21 -5.71 5.24
N HIS A 90 -0.64 -5.89 6.23
CA HIS A 90 -1.72 -6.87 6.16
C HIS A 90 -2.73 -6.53 5.07
N PHE A 91 -3.07 -5.24 4.93
CA PHE A 91 -3.95 -4.81 3.85
C PHE A 91 -3.34 -5.15 2.49
N LEU A 92 -2.07 -4.82 2.29
CA LEU A 92 -1.42 -5.06 1.00
C LEU A 92 -1.28 -6.55 0.69
N LEU A 93 -1.05 -7.39 1.70
CA LEU A 93 -1.02 -8.85 1.50
C LEU A 93 -2.37 -9.35 1.01
N GLY A 94 -3.46 -8.90 1.62
CA GLY A 94 -4.81 -9.29 1.19
C GLY A 94 -5.14 -8.78 -0.21
N PHE A 95 -4.77 -7.55 -0.51
CA PHE A 95 -4.96 -6.97 -1.83
C PHE A 95 -4.17 -7.74 -2.89
N ALA A 96 -2.90 -8.04 -2.61
CA ALA A 96 -2.04 -8.78 -3.52
C ALA A 96 -2.61 -10.18 -3.80
N LYS A 97 -3.16 -10.82 -2.78
CA LYS A 97 -3.82 -12.11 -2.93
C LYS A 97 -5.04 -12.00 -3.86
N GLY A 98 -5.80 -10.91 -3.73
CA GLY A 98 -6.98 -10.67 -4.53
C GLY A 98 -6.70 -10.42 -6.01
N VAL A 99 -5.49 -9.97 -6.36
CA VAL A 99 -5.09 -9.73 -7.75
C VAL A 99 -4.10 -10.77 -8.25
N SER A 100 -3.92 -11.88 -7.54
CA SER A 100 -2.98 -12.95 -7.92
C SER A 100 -3.23 -13.38 -9.35
N ASP A 101 -2.15 -13.56 -10.10
CA ASP A 101 -2.15 -14.03 -11.48
C ASP A 101 -2.88 -13.11 -12.46
N CYS A 102 -3.24 -11.88 -12.04
CA CYS A 102 -3.89 -10.92 -12.92
C CYS A 102 -2.84 -10.00 -13.55
N GLY A 103 -2.92 -9.82 -14.87
CA GLY A 103 -2.12 -8.80 -15.55
C GLY A 103 -2.73 -7.42 -15.33
N ARG A 104 -4.06 -7.37 -15.36
CA ARG A 104 -4.84 -6.16 -15.11
C ARG A 104 -6.17 -6.55 -14.48
N VAL A 105 -6.78 -5.61 -13.78
CA VAL A 105 -8.07 -5.83 -13.14
C VAL A 105 -9.03 -4.71 -13.52
N ASN A 106 -10.31 -5.07 -13.65
CA ASN A 106 -11.36 -4.08 -13.88
C ASN A 106 -11.85 -3.53 -12.53
N THR A 107 -12.82 -2.62 -12.57
CA THR A 107 -13.36 -1.99 -11.36
C THR A 107 -13.90 -3.00 -10.37
N THR A 108 -14.67 -3.99 -10.85
CA THR A 108 -15.26 -5.02 -9.98
C THR A 108 -14.18 -5.86 -9.32
N GLU A 109 -13.18 -6.29 -10.08
CA GLU A 109 -12.06 -7.07 -9.55
C GLU A 109 -11.23 -6.27 -8.56
N PHE A 110 -11.01 -4.98 -8.85
CA PHE A 110 -10.29 -4.10 -7.93
C PHE A 110 -11.04 -3.98 -6.61
N CYS A 111 -12.34 -3.73 -6.65
CA CYS A 111 -13.15 -3.60 -5.44
C CYS A 111 -13.13 -4.88 -4.60
N ARG A 112 -13.17 -6.03 -5.26
CA ARG A 112 -13.08 -7.32 -4.56
C ARG A 112 -11.72 -7.49 -3.89
N ALA A 113 -10.63 -7.17 -4.60
CA ALA A 113 -9.28 -7.25 -4.05
C ALA A 113 -9.09 -6.28 -2.88
N PHE A 114 -9.62 -5.07 -3.00
CA PHE A 114 -9.60 -4.08 -1.93
C PHE A 114 -10.33 -4.61 -0.69
N GLY A 115 -11.48 -5.26 -0.89
CA GLY A 115 -12.22 -5.88 0.20
C GLY A 115 -11.44 -6.99 0.90
N LEU A 116 -10.66 -7.78 0.15
CA LEU A 116 -9.78 -8.80 0.74
C LEU A 116 -8.69 -8.15 1.58
N GLY A 117 -8.13 -7.03 1.11
CA GLY A 117 -7.17 -6.25 1.88
C GLY A 117 -7.77 -5.77 3.19
N ALA A 118 -8.97 -5.20 3.14
CA ALA A 118 -9.65 -4.72 4.33
C ALA A 118 -9.94 -5.85 5.33
N ARG A 119 -10.30 -7.03 4.83
CA ARG A 119 -10.54 -8.20 5.70
C ARG A 119 -9.26 -8.69 6.38
N GLY A 120 -8.11 -8.48 5.75
CA GLY A 120 -6.83 -8.82 6.34
C GLY A 120 -6.49 -8.05 7.60
N LEU A 121 -7.24 -6.98 7.88
CA LEU A 121 -7.05 -6.15 9.07
C LEU A 121 -7.77 -6.68 10.32
N ARG A 122 -8.55 -7.72 10.18
CA ARG A 122 -9.32 -8.30 11.30
C ARG A 122 -8.57 -9.36 12.06
#